data_351e7866fdb0750f871db64a1854266c
#
_entry.id   351e7866fdb0750f871db64a1854266c
#
_cell.length_a   1.000
_cell.length_b   1.000
_cell.length_c   1.000
_cell.angle_alpha   90.00
_cell.angle_beta   90.00
_cell.angle_gamma   90.00
#
_symmetry.space_group_name_H-M   'P 1'
#
loop_
_entity.id
_entity.type
_entity.pdbx_description
1 polymer ?
#
loop_
_entity_poly.entity_id
_entity_poly.type
_entity_poly.pdbx_seq_one_letter_code
_entity_poly.pdbx_strand_id
1 'polypeptide(L)'
;MEMPDYCDYDGLGLAALVAKKAVTPLELVEAAIERIEQHNPVLNAVVYKGYDDARAWARGDLPDGPFKGVPFLIKDLGMPVAGWPRSHGSKFARGVVDAEDGGLTRRYKAAGVVPVGKTNTPEYGITGTTESAALGPCRNPWNPSHIAGGSSGGAASAVAAGIVPVAHASDGLGSIRIPAACCGLVGLKVTRDRTPNMPDGFDYALGNVVDNVVTRTVRDSAAMLDATGYPEPGSPYPPPPKDRPYLEEITRSPGKLRIAWSWETPNGRPIDPQIQAALERTAALLKGLGHEVIERGLGIDYRALYASRGPAAAANFAAGMGRLIELVGREPEPGELEPLTWATLKAGRRQE
;
A
#
# COMPACT_ATOMS: atom_id res chain seq x y z
N MET A 1 29.25 -0.61 -9.96
CA MET A 1 29.67 -0.97 -8.57
C MET A 1 28.59 -1.88 -8.03
N GLU A 2 28.91 -3.14 -7.77
CA GLU A 2 27.98 -3.99 -7.02
C GLU A 2 27.77 -3.32 -5.66
N MET A 3 26.49 -3.08 -5.27
CA MET A 3 26.13 -2.66 -3.92
C MET A 3 25.69 -3.90 -3.13
N PRO A 4 26.66 -4.69 -2.61
CA PRO A 4 26.34 -5.93 -1.91
C PRO A 4 25.42 -5.71 -0.71
N ASP A 5 25.45 -4.51 -0.14
CA ASP A 5 24.77 -4.17 1.10
C ASP A 5 23.45 -3.37 0.89
N TYR A 6 22.96 -3.21 -0.36
CA TYR A 6 21.74 -2.42 -0.63
C TYR A 6 20.56 -2.85 0.23
N CYS A 7 20.38 -4.15 0.44
CA CYS A 7 19.28 -4.71 1.22
C CYS A 7 19.43 -4.56 2.73
N ASP A 8 20.63 -4.26 3.23
CA ASP A 8 20.90 -4.09 4.66
C ASP A 8 20.45 -2.72 5.17
N TYR A 9 20.25 -1.78 4.23
CA TYR A 9 19.75 -0.44 4.54
C TYR A 9 18.22 -0.38 4.37
N ASP A 10 17.56 0.31 5.29
CA ASP A 10 16.20 0.80 5.08
C ASP A 10 16.21 2.11 4.29
N GLY A 11 15.04 2.69 4.01
CA GLY A 11 14.93 3.89 3.17
C GLY A 11 15.70 5.09 3.71
N LEU A 12 15.59 5.38 5.00
CA LEU A 12 16.37 6.45 5.63
C LEU A 12 17.86 6.16 5.61
N GLY A 13 18.25 4.91 5.74
CA GLY A 13 19.66 4.48 5.62
C GLY A 13 20.22 4.75 4.24
N LEU A 14 19.47 4.39 3.17
CA LEU A 14 19.88 4.69 1.79
C LEU A 14 19.94 6.21 1.52
N ALA A 15 18.96 6.98 1.98
CA ALA A 15 18.99 8.43 1.88
C ALA A 15 20.20 9.05 2.59
N ALA A 16 20.60 8.51 3.75
CA ALA A 16 21.80 8.94 4.46
C ALA A 16 23.10 8.66 3.70
N LEU A 17 23.17 7.56 2.92
CA LEU A 17 24.30 7.30 2.03
C LEU A 17 24.38 8.34 0.90
N VAL A 18 23.23 8.70 0.31
CA VAL A 18 23.16 9.77 -0.70
C VAL A 18 23.59 11.11 -0.12
N ALA A 19 23.11 11.48 1.06
CA ALA A 19 23.48 12.74 1.74
C ALA A 19 24.98 12.83 2.04
N LYS A 20 25.62 11.69 2.38
CA LYS A 20 27.06 11.58 2.58
C LYS A 20 27.86 11.49 1.27
N LYS A 21 27.19 11.47 0.12
CA LYS A 21 27.79 11.25 -1.21
C LYS A 21 28.57 9.92 -1.31
N ALA A 22 28.22 8.95 -0.48
CA ALA A 22 28.76 7.59 -0.54
C ALA A 22 28.21 6.82 -1.75
N VAL A 23 26.97 7.15 -2.16
CA VAL A 23 26.31 6.67 -3.37
C VAL A 23 25.51 7.81 -4.01
N THR A 24 25.26 7.69 -5.30
CA THR A 24 24.37 8.59 -6.04
C THR A 24 22.93 8.06 -6.08
N PRO A 25 21.91 8.92 -6.28
CA PRO A 25 20.55 8.46 -6.54
C PRO A 25 20.47 7.48 -7.72
N LEU A 26 21.24 7.70 -8.77
CA LEU A 26 21.24 6.83 -9.95
C LEU A 26 21.78 5.43 -9.61
N GLU A 27 22.81 5.30 -8.82
CA GLU A 27 23.32 3.98 -8.36
C GLU A 27 22.28 3.22 -7.56
N LEU A 28 21.49 3.90 -6.71
CA LEU A 28 20.37 3.29 -5.98
C LEU A 28 19.24 2.83 -6.93
N VAL A 29 18.92 3.63 -7.94
CA VAL A 29 17.91 3.28 -8.95
C VAL A 29 18.37 2.08 -9.76
N GLU A 30 19.63 2.03 -10.20
CA GLU A 30 20.14 0.87 -10.95
C GLU A 30 20.17 -0.40 -10.09
N ALA A 31 20.53 -0.30 -8.81
CA ALA A 31 20.44 -1.43 -7.88
C ALA A 31 19.02 -1.95 -7.73
N ALA A 32 18.01 -1.06 -7.62
CA ALA A 32 16.61 -1.46 -7.57
C ALA A 32 16.15 -2.10 -8.90
N ILE A 33 16.56 -1.56 -10.05
CA ILE A 33 16.26 -2.13 -11.38
C ILE A 33 16.85 -3.53 -11.51
N GLU A 34 18.12 -3.72 -11.15
CA GLU A 34 18.76 -5.04 -11.18
C GLU A 34 17.99 -6.05 -10.33
N ARG A 35 17.58 -5.66 -9.13
CA ARG A 35 16.77 -6.51 -8.25
C ARG A 35 15.37 -6.79 -8.80
N ILE A 36 14.74 -5.84 -9.47
CA ILE A 36 13.49 -6.10 -10.18
C ILE A 36 13.71 -7.19 -11.25
N GLU A 37 14.72 -7.04 -12.11
CA GLU A 37 14.98 -7.99 -13.19
C GLU A 37 15.34 -9.40 -12.65
N GLN A 38 16.02 -9.47 -11.52
CA GLN A 38 16.39 -10.72 -10.86
C GLN A 38 15.19 -11.44 -10.23
N HIS A 39 14.35 -10.73 -9.49
CA HIS A 39 13.33 -11.35 -8.63
C HIS A 39 11.93 -11.37 -9.27
N ASN A 40 11.62 -10.38 -10.10
CA ASN A 40 10.28 -10.22 -10.65
C ASN A 40 9.79 -11.36 -11.57
N PRO A 41 10.64 -12.08 -12.32
CA PRO A 41 10.21 -13.24 -13.10
C PRO A 41 9.53 -14.33 -12.26
N VAL A 42 9.90 -14.47 -10.98
CA VAL A 42 9.28 -15.40 -10.02
C VAL A 42 8.15 -14.75 -9.26
N LEU A 43 8.33 -13.50 -8.79
CA LEU A 43 7.43 -12.85 -7.85
C LEU A 43 6.24 -12.16 -8.52
N ASN A 44 6.39 -11.69 -9.76
CA ASN A 44 5.41 -10.86 -10.46
C ASN A 44 4.89 -9.71 -9.60
N ALA A 45 5.81 -9.06 -8.88
CA ALA A 45 5.53 -7.96 -7.96
C ALA A 45 5.41 -6.61 -8.67
N VAL A 46 6.19 -6.40 -9.74
CA VAL A 46 6.26 -5.16 -10.54
C VAL A 46 5.64 -5.42 -11.90
N VAL A 47 4.63 -4.64 -12.26
CA VAL A 47 3.81 -4.82 -13.49
C VAL A 47 3.98 -3.71 -14.51
N TYR A 48 4.57 -2.59 -14.11
CA TYR A 48 5.02 -1.53 -15.00
C TYR A 48 6.43 -1.09 -14.62
N LYS A 49 7.31 -0.96 -15.60
CA LYS A 49 8.72 -0.63 -15.47
C LYS A 49 8.96 0.78 -15.98
N GLY A 50 9.07 1.76 -15.06
CA GLY A 50 9.31 3.17 -15.37
C GLY A 50 10.79 3.54 -15.35
N TYR A 51 11.67 2.68 -15.89
CA TYR A 51 13.13 2.75 -15.71
C TYR A 51 13.75 4.01 -16.32
N ASP A 52 13.31 4.41 -17.51
CA ASP A 52 13.91 5.56 -18.18
C ASP A 52 13.56 6.87 -17.46
N ASP A 53 12.31 7.01 -17.01
CA ASP A 53 11.89 8.12 -16.18
C ASP A 53 12.64 8.13 -14.84
N ALA A 54 12.76 6.97 -14.20
CA ALA A 54 13.49 6.85 -12.93
C ALA A 54 14.96 7.28 -13.08
N ARG A 55 15.63 6.86 -14.16
CA ARG A 55 17.00 7.29 -14.48
C ARG A 55 17.08 8.79 -14.76
N ALA A 56 16.09 9.34 -15.48
CA ALA A 56 16.03 10.78 -15.75
C ALA A 56 15.86 11.58 -14.46
N TRP A 57 14.93 11.19 -13.60
CA TRP A 57 14.72 11.83 -12.28
C TRP A 57 15.95 11.71 -11.39
N ALA A 58 16.59 10.54 -11.31
CA ALA A 58 17.78 10.32 -10.48
C ALA A 58 19.00 11.14 -10.92
N ARG A 59 19.07 11.56 -12.19
CA ARG A 59 20.12 12.46 -12.71
C ARG A 59 19.80 13.94 -12.51
N GLY A 60 18.52 14.28 -12.26
CA GLY A 60 18.07 15.64 -12.06
C GLY A 60 18.21 16.13 -10.62
N ASP A 61 17.72 17.34 -10.40
CA ASP A 61 17.63 17.91 -9.05
C ASP A 61 16.44 17.30 -8.28
N LEU A 62 16.73 16.38 -7.42
CA LEU A 62 15.72 15.79 -6.55
C LEU A 62 15.40 16.72 -5.37
N PRO A 63 14.12 16.80 -4.96
CA PRO A 63 13.72 17.54 -3.78
C PRO A 63 14.51 17.12 -2.53
N ASP A 64 14.77 18.09 -1.65
CA ASP A 64 15.53 17.87 -0.42
C ASP A 64 14.61 17.34 0.69
N GLY A 65 14.22 16.09 0.55
CA GLY A 65 13.32 15.38 1.47
C GLY A 65 14.02 14.22 2.19
N PRO A 66 13.35 13.62 3.21
CA PRO A 66 13.94 12.58 4.06
C PRO A 66 14.33 11.30 3.30
N PHE A 67 13.78 11.08 2.11
CA PHE A 67 14.06 9.90 1.27
C PHE A 67 14.75 10.28 -0.05
N LYS A 68 15.55 11.34 -0.07
CA LYS A 68 16.21 11.82 -1.29
C LYS A 68 17.01 10.73 -1.97
N GLY A 69 16.63 10.42 -3.21
CA GLY A 69 17.28 9.43 -4.07
C GLY A 69 16.88 7.98 -3.82
N VAL A 70 15.96 7.70 -2.88
CA VAL A 70 15.53 6.34 -2.54
C VAL A 70 14.58 5.80 -3.62
N PRO A 71 14.85 4.62 -4.21
CA PRO A 71 13.94 3.97 -5.14
C PRO A 71 12.61 3.62 -4.49
N PHE A 72 11.51 3.79 -5.24
CA PHE A 72 10.16 3.64 -4.74
C PHE A 72 9.26 2.96 -5.77
N LEU A 73 8.27 2.20 -5.32
CA LEU A 73 7.26 1.60 -6.17
C LEU A 73 5.87 2.10 -5.81
N ILE A 74 5.03 2.30 -6.82
CA ILE A 74 3.67 2.81 -6.67
C ILE A 74 2.69 1.71 -7.04
N LYS A 75 1.66 1.48 -6.24
CA LYS A 75 0.61 0.50 -6.53
C LYS A 75 -0.14 0.86 -7.81
N ASP A 76 -0.44 -0.12 -8.66
CA ASP A 76 -1.20 0.08 -9.91
C ASP A 76 -2.71 0.23 -9.67
N LEU A 77 -3.08 0.90 -8.58
CA LEU A 77 -4.46 1.17 -8.17
C LEU A 77 -4.54 2.54 -7.49
N GLY A 78 -5.43 3.40 -7.98
CA GLY A 78 -5.82 4.64 -7.31
C GLY A 78 -4.78 5.77 -7.30
N MET A 79 -3.52 5.51 -7.63
CA MET A 79 -2.43 6.48 -7.51
C MET A 79 -1.93 6.93 -8.89
N PRO A 80 -2.34 8.13 -9.37
CA PRO A 80 -1.88 8.68 -10.64
C PRO A 80 -0.39 9.05 -10.61
N VAL A 81 0.31 8.71 -11.70
CA VAL A 81 1.66 9.19 -12.01
C VAL A 81 1.64 9.72 -13.44
N ALA A 82 1.97 10.98 -13.63
CA ALA A 82 1.95 11.64 -14.94
C ALA A 82 2.73 10.84 -15.99
N GLY A 83 2.08 10.55 -17.12
CA GLY A 83 2.63 9.79 -18.24
C GLY A 83 2.66 8.26 -18.04
N TRP A 84 2.28 7.73 -16.86
CA TRP A 84 2.30 6.29 -16.60
C TRP A 84 0.92 5.65 -16.74
N PRO A 85 0.86 4.40 -17.22
CA PRO A 85 -0.40 3.65 -17.28
C PRO A 85 -0.90 3.29 -15.87
N ARG A 86 -2.23 3.20 -15.74
CA ARG A 86 -2.91 2.79 -14.51
C ARG A 86 -4.02 1.79 -14.85
N SER A 87 -3.69 0.49 -14.74
CA SER A 87 -4.62 -0.55 -15.14
C SER A 87 -5.64 -0.95 -14.08
N HIS A 88 -5.44 -0.57 -12.83
CA HIS A 88 -6.25 -1.05 -11.69
C HIS A 88 -6.32 -2.59 -11.58
N GLY A 89 -5.33 -3.30 -12.10
CA GLY A 89 -5.35 -4.75 -12.20
C GLY A 89 -6.40 -5.30 -13.18
N SER A 90 -7.00 -4.47 -14.05
CA SER A 90 -8.11 -4.81 -14.95
C SER A 90 -7.71 -4.77 -16.41
N LYS A 91 -8.28 -5.67 -17.21
CA LYS A 91 -8.15 -5.62 -18.67
C LYS A 91 -8.88 -4.39 -19.25
N PHE A 92 -10.01 -4.00 -18.65
CA PHE A 92 -10.82 -2.87 -19.10
C PHE A 92 -10.08 -1.53 -19.01
N ALA A 93 -9.28 -1.35 -17.96
CA ALA A 93 -8.52 -0.11 -17.76
C ALA A 93 -7.14 -0.10 -18.44
N ARG A 94 -6.78 -1.15 -19.21
CA ARG A 94 -5.52 -1.17 -19.96
C ARG A 94 -5.45 0.00 -20.93
N GLY A 95 -4.34 0.72 -20.89
CA GLY A 95 -4.11 1.87 -21.77
C GLY A 95 -4.59 3.21 -21.21
N VAL A 96 -5.26 3.23 -20.05
CA VAL A 96 -5.49 4.48 -19.34
C VAL A 96 -4.14 5.03 -18.86
N VAL A 97 -3.80 6.24 -19.30
CA VAL A 97 -2.56 6.94 -18.93
C VAL A 97 -2.93 8.18 -18.14
N ASP A 98 -2.30 8.37 -17.00
CA ASP A 98 -2.54 9.53 -16.15
C ASP A 98 -1.92 10.81 -16.75
N ALA A 99 -2.69 11.88 -16.82
CA ALA A 99 -2.21 13.17 -17.35
C ALA A 99 -1.37 13.95 -16.32
N GLU A 100 -1.61 13.73 -15.03
CA GLU A 100 -0.94 14.43 -13.94
C GLU A 100 -0.67 13.51 -12.74
N ASP A 101 0.22 13.95 -11.87
CA ASP A 101 0.48 13.26 -10.60
C ASP A 101 -0.68 13.46 -9.61
N GLY A 102 -1.08 12.41 -8.92
CA GLY A 102 -1.97 12.52 -7.77
C GLY A 102 -1.36 13.32 -6.61
N GLY A 103 -2.20 13.81 -5.71
CA GLY A 103 -1.75 14.61 -4.55
C GLY A 103 -0.70 13.89 -3.72
N LEU A 104 -0.92 12.61 -3.42
CA LEU A 104 0.05 11.82 -2.66
C LEU A 104 1.30 11.47 -3.48
N THR A 105 1.18 11.26 -4.81
CA THR A 105 2.34 11.08 -5.68
C THR A 105 3.26 12.30 -5.63
N ARG A 106 2.68 13.52 -5.68
CA ARG A 106 3.45 14.76 -5.52
C ARG A 106 4.18 14.82 -4.17
N ARG A 107 3.52 14.40 -3.08
CA ARG A 107 4.14 14.36 -1.74
C ARG A 107 5.26 13.32 -1.63
N TYR A 108 5.10 12.15 -2.24
CA TYR A 108 6.19 11.16 -2.33
C TYR A 108 7.39 11.73 -3.09
N LYS A 109 7.17 12.33 -4.25
CA LYS A 109 8.25 12.99 -5.00
C LYS A 109 8.90 14.12 -4.18
N ALA A 110 8.10 14.93 -3.46
CA ALA A 110 8.61 15.98 -2.57
C ALA A 110 9.41 15.41 -1.38
N ALA A 111 9.09 14.20 -0.92
CA ALA A 111 9.91 13.49 0.07
C ALA A 111 11.26 13.00 -0.50
N GLY A 112 11.48 13.16 -1.81
CA GLY A 112 12.73 12.85 -2.50
C GLY A 112 12.83 11.44 -3.06
N VAL A 113 11.79 10.60 -2.97
CA VAL A 113 11.83 9.25 -3.55
C VAL A 113 11.85 9.29 -5.08
N VAL A 114 12.42 8.25 -5.67
CA VAL A 114 12.46 8.04 -7.13
C VAL A 114 11.57 6.87 -7.50
N PRO A 115 10.36 7.09 -8.04
CA PRO A 115 9.51 6.02 -8.53
C PRO A 115 10.20 5.25 -9.67
N VAL A 116 10.27 3.90 -9.54
CA VAL A 116 10.91 3.03 -10.54
C VAL A 116 9.91 2.16 -11.31
N GLY A 117 8.64 2.14 -10.89
CA GLY A 117 7.59 1.36 -11.55
C GLY A 117 6.31 1.24 -10.71
N LYS A 118 5.39 0.41 -11.21
CA LYS A 118 4.12 0.12 -10.50
C LYS A 118 4.04 -1.33 -10.07
N THR A 119 3.40 -1.57 -8.91
CA THR A 119 3.27 -2.89 -8.29
C THR A 119 1.92 -3.54 -8.59
N ASN A 120 1.93 -4.86 -8.60
CA ASN A 120 0.78 -5.71 -8.86
C ASN A 120 -0.33 -5.53 -7.80
N THR A 121 -1.57 -5.62 -8.27
CA THR A 121 -2.81 -5.50 -7.49
C THR A 121 -3.88 -6.41 -8.09
N PRO A 122 -4.82 -6.95 -7.32
CA PRO A 122 -6.00 -7.59 -7.89
C PRO A 122 -6.90 -6.56 -8.55
N GLU A 123 -7.80 -7.01 -9.38
CA GLU A 123 -8.72 -6.15 -10.10
C GLU A 123 -9.50 -5.23 -9.14
N TYR A 124 -9.35 -3.91 -9.31
CA TYR A 124 -9.91 -2.83 -8.47
C TYR A 124 -9.68 -2.98 -6.97
N GLY A 125 -8.73 -3.81 -6.55
CA GLY A 125 -8.40 -3.99 -5.14
C GLY A 125 -9.47 -4.72 -4.32
N ILE A 126 -10.43 -5.41 -4.93
CA ILE A 126 -11.60 -5.96 -4.24
C ILE A 126 -11.34 -7.30 -3.52
N THR A 127 -10.17 -7.90 -3.70
CA THR A 127 -9.80 -9.16 -3.03
C THR A 127 -8.63 -9.00 -2.07
N GLY A 128 -8.54 -9.89 -1.08
CA GLY A 128 -7.42 -9.99 -0.14
C GLY A 128 -6.23 -10.81 -0.66
N THR A 129 -6.25 -11.19 -1.95
CA THR A 129 -5.16 -11.83 -2.69
C THR A 129 -4.77 -10.95 -3.87
N THR A 130 -3.58 -11.13 -4.42
CA THR A 130 -3.10 -10.37 -5.60
C THR A 130 -2.89 -11.34 -6.77
N GLU A 131 -3.98 -11.63 -7.48
CA GLU A 131 -4.05 -12.65 -8.51
C GLU A 131 -4.97 -12.23 -9.67
N SER A 132 -4.78 -11.00 -10.15
CA SER A 132 -5.58 -10.46 -11.25
C SER A 132 -5.46 -11.29 -12.53
N ALA A 133 -6.57 -11.52 -13.20
CA ALA A 133 -6.61 -12.15 -14.52
C ALA A 133 -5.92 -11.31 -15.62
N ALA A 134 -5.72 -10.02 -15.38
CA ALA A 134 -5.02 -9.11 -16.29
C ALA A 134 -3.50 -9.15 -16.11
N LEU A 135 -3.03 -9.26 -14.85
CA LEU A 135 -1.62 -9.11 -14.48
C LEU A 135 -0.97 -10.42 -14.03
N GLY A 136 -1.77 -11.44 -13.71
CA GLY A 136 -1.30 -12.71 -13.14
C GLY A 136 -1.02 -12.63 -11.64
N PRO A 137 -0.76 -13.81 -10.99
CA PRO A 137 -0.56 -13.91 -9.56
C PRO A 137 0.76 -13.30 -9.09
N CYS A 138 0.71 -12.53 -7.99
CA CYS A 138 1.87 -12.08 -7.25
C CYS A 138 2.25 -13.10 -6.16
N ARG A 139 3.52 -13.46 -6.07
CA ARG A 139 4.00 -14.50 -5.18
C ARG A 139 4.65 -13.94 -3.92
N ASN A 140 4.56 -14.70 -2.85
CA ASN A 140 5.23 -14.38 -1.58
C ASN A 140 6.73 -14.67 -1.71
N PRO A 141 7.64 -13.72 -1.41
CA PRO A 141 9.08 -13.94 -1.57
C PRO A 141 9.66 -14.96 -0.57
N TRP A 142 9.01 -15.17 0.57
CA TRP A 142 9.41 -16.18 1.55
C TRP A 142 9.10 -17.62 1.09
N ASN A 143 8.00 -17.76 0.35
CA ASN A 143 7.60 -19.02 -0.26
C ASN A 143 6.72 -18.73 -1.49
N PRO A 144 7.24 -18.90 -2.72
CA PRO A 144 6.50 -18.60 -3.96
C PRO A 144 5.25 -19.48 -4.20
N SER A 145 5.04 -20.54 -3.43
CA SER A 145 3.79 -21.31 -3.46
C SER A 145 2.65 -20.65 -2.68
N HIS A 146 2.92 -19.60 -1.92
CA HIS A 146 1.96 -18.85 -1.11
C HIS A 146 1.63 -17.50 -1.72
N ILE A 147 0.48 -16.95 -1.32
CA ILE A 147 0.05 -15.61 -1.69
C ILE A 147 0.90 -14.55 -1.00
N ALA A 148 1.09 -13.42 -1.65
CA ALA A 148 1.67 -12.21 -1.03
C ALA A 148 0.65 -11.43 -0.18
N GLY A 149 -0.60 -11.90 -0.10
CA GLY A 149 -1.72 -11.12 0.41
C GLY A 149 -2.22 -10.10 -0.61
N GLY A 150 -3.18 -9.27 -0.24
CA GLY A 150 -3.80 -8.28 -1.13
C GLY A 150 -4.59 -7.19 -0.34
N SER A 151 -4.90 -6.16 -1.04
CA SER A 151 -4.72 -5.87 -2.47
C SER A 151 -3.37 -5.23 -2.82
N SER A 152 -2.49 -4.87 -1.85
CA SER A 152 -1.15 -4.33 -2.11
C SER A 152 -0.06 -5.42 -2.09
N GLY A 153 -0.35 -6.61 -2.66
CA GLY A 153 0.56 -7.75 -2.62
C GLY A 153 1.84 -7.52 -3.40
N GLY A 154 1.79 -6.82 -4.54
CA GLY A 154 2.98 -6.47 -5.29
C GLY A 154 3.92 -5.56 -4.51
N ALA A 155 3.39 -4.55 -3.80
CA ALA A 155 4.18 -3.67 -2.94
C ALA A 155 4.87 -4.45 -1.81
N ALA A 156 4.10 -5.30 -1.10
CA ALA A 156 4.65 -6.09 -0.01
C ALA A 156 5.67 -7.13 -0.49
N SER A 157 5.40 -7.80 -1.61
CA SER A 157 6.34 -8.75 -2.21
C SER A 157 7.65 -8.07 -2.60
N ALA A 158 7.58 -6.90 -3.26
CA ALA A 158 8.76 -6.15 -3.66
C ALA A 158 9.61 -5.68 -2.46
N VAL A 159 8.97 -5.16 -1.40
CA VAL A 159 9.67 -4.68 -0.20
C VAL A 159 10.29 -5.85 0.57
N ALA A 160 9.56 -6.96 0.75
CA ALA A 160 10.08 -8.14 1.44
C ALA A 160 11.23 -8.83 0.68
N ALA A 161 11.20 -8.79 -0.65
CA ALA A 161 12.30 -9.27 -1.49
C ALA A 161 13.50 -8.31 -1.52
N GLY A 162 13.42 -7.15 -0.87
CA GLY A 162 14.48 -6.15 -0.89
C GLY A 162 14.67 -5.45 -2.23
N ILE A 163 13.67 -5.45 -3.11
CA ILE A 163 13.69 -4.70 -4.37
C ILE A 163 13.71 -3.18 -4.10
N VAL A 164 12.86 -2.73 -3.20
CA VAL A 164 12.87 -1.36 -2.68
C VAL A 164 12.65 -1.40 -1.17
N PRO A 165 13.14 -0.42 -0.40
CA PRO A 165 12.94 -0.41 1.06
C PRO A 165 11.52 -0.02 1.47
N VAL A 166 10.84 0.75 0.64
CA VAL A 166 9.52 1.36 0.88
C VAL A 166 8.70 1.32 -0.41
N ALA A 167 7.42 1.00 -0.33
CA ALA A 167 6.50 1.04 -1.48
C ALA A 167 5.12 1.53 -1.07
N HIS A 168 4.44 2.24 -1.99
CA HIS A 168 3.06 2.69 -1.81
C HIS A 168 2.09 1.51 -1.71
N ALA A 169 1.11 1.65 -0.82
CA ALA A 169 0.04 0.69 -0.59
C ALA A 169 -1.24 1.41 -0.15
N SER A 170 -2.41 0.81 -0.40
CA SER A 170 -3.71 1.34 0.01
C SER A 170 -4.49 0.34 0.85
N ASP A 171 -5.38 0.80 1.74
CA ASP A 171 -6.14 -0.05 2.66
C ASP A 171 -7.58 0.45 2.85
N GLY A 172 -8.54 -0.30 2.33
CA GLY A 172 -9.96 -0.10 2.60
C GLY A 172 -10.54 -1.13 3.57
N LEU A 173 -10.04 -2.36 3.54
CA LEU A 173 -10.47 -3.49 4.37
C LEU A 173 -9.30 -4.39 4.81
N GLY A 174 -8.08 -3.86 4.84
CA GLY A 174 -6.89 -4.61 5.23
C GLY A 174 -5.80 -4.61 4.17
N SER A 175 -5.95 -3.89 3.05
CA SER A 175 -5.07 -4.03 1.88
C SER A 175 -3.66 -3.43 2.03
N ILE A 176 -3.32 -2.78 3.14
CA ILE A 176 -1.94 -2.55 3.63
C ILE A 176 -1.57 -3.67 4.60
N ARG A 177 -2.43 -3.93 5.59
CA ARG A 177 -2.16 -4.77 6.75
C ARG A 177 -2.06 -6.25 6.40
N ILE A 178 -2.94 -6.75 5.53
CA ILE A 178 -2.94 -8.16 5.08
C ILE A 178 -1.62 -8.50 4.37
N PRO A 179 -1.21 -7.80 3.28
CA PRO A 179 0.04 -8.14 2.61
C PRO A 179 1.27 -7.87 3.49
N ALA A 180 1.25 -6.86 4.35
CA ALA A 180 2.33 -6.66 5.32
C ALA A 180 2.47 -7.85 6.28
N ALA A 181 1.35 -8.38 6.79
CA ALA A 181 1.36 -9.58 7.64
C ALA A 181 1.84 -10.83 6.88
N CYS A 182 1.40 -11.04 5.63
CA CYS A 182 1.81 -12.17 4.80
C CYS A 182 3.31 -12.13 4.44
N CYS A 183 3.89 -10.94 4.32
CA CYS A 183 5.27 -10.75 3.87
C CYS A 183 6.24 -10.32 4.99
N GLY A 184 5.81 -10.24 6.26
CA GLY A 184 6.66 -9.90 7.41
C GLY A 184 7.12 -8.44 7.43
N LEU A 185 6.24 -7.51 7.12
CA LEU A 185 6.51 -6.07 6.98
C LEU A 185 5.74 -5.21 7.98
N VAL A 186 6.13 -3.96 8.09
CA VAL A 186 5.35 -2.92 8.77
C VAL A 186 4.28 -2.39 7.83
N GLY A 187 3.02 -2.49 8.24
CA GLY A 187 1.87 -1.98 7.50
C GLY A 187 0.93 -1.19 8.41
N LEU A 188 0.93 0.14 8.28
CA LEU A 188 0.10 1.04 9.06
C LEU A 188 -1.07 1.56 8.24
N LYS A 189 -2.28 1.19 8.60
CA LYS A 189 -3.48 1.88 8.12
C LYS A 189 -3.64 3.18 8.90
N VAL A 190 -3.38 4.30 8.24
CA VAL A 190 -3.51 5.64 8.84
C VAL A 190 -4.96 6.03 9.12
N THR A 191 -5.15 7.07 9.92
CA THR A 191 -6.45 7.71 10.12
C THR A 191 -6.98 8.25 8.78
N ARG A 192 -8.30 8.23 8.58
CA ARG A 192 -8.96 8.83 7.40
C ARG A 192 -8.41 10.24 7.16
N ASP A 193 -8.18 10.57 5.88
CA ASP A 193 -7.67 11.85 5.40
C ASP A 193 -6.34 12.33 6.00
N ARG A 194 -5.61 11.45 6.72
CA ARG A 194 -4.23 11.76 7.15
C ARG A 194 -3.30 11.92 5.96
N THR A 195 -3.50 11.15 4.90
CA THR A 195 -2.84 11.25 3.60
C THR A 195 -3.86 11.70 2.56
N PRO A 196 -3.48 12.49 1.53
CA PRO A 196 -4.42 13.04 0.55
C PRO A 196 -4.93 11.97 -0.42
N ASN A 197 -6.20 12.08 -0.79
CA ASN A 197 -6.86 11.26 -1.82
C ASN A 197 -7.19 12.06 -3.10
N MET A 198 -6.71 13.31 -3.22
CA MET A 198 -6.96 14.17 -4.38
C MET A 198 -5.97 13.92 -5.53
N PRO A 199 -6.38 14.16 -6.79
CA PRO A 199 -7.67 14.74 -7.21
C PRO A 199 -8.81 13.71 -7.34
N ASP A 200 -8.54 12.41 -7.23
CA ASP A 200 -9.48 11.33 -7.58
C ASP A 200 -10.70 11.22 -6.64
N GLY A 201 -10.76 11.97 -5.56
CA GLY A 201 -11.95 12.14 -4.73
C GLY A 201 -11.70 12.09 -3.24
N PHE A 202 -12.32 13.03 -2.52
CA PHE A 202 -12.27 13.10 -1.05
C PHE A 202 -12.93 11.92 -0.37
N ASP A 203 -13.93 11.31 -1.00
CA ASP A 203 -14.80 10.33 -0.37
C ASP A 203 -14.77 8.98 -1.10
N TYR A 204 -13.61 8.62 -1.67
CA TYR A 204 -13.45 7.32 -2.30
C TYR A 204 -13.76 6.20 -1.30
N ALA A 205 -14.65 5.28 -1.71
CA ALA A 205 -15.16 4.21 -0.86
C ALA A 205 -15.72 4.72 0.49
N LEU A 206 -16.45 5.84 0.50
CA LEU A 206 -17.04 6.47 1.69
C LEU A 206 -15.98 6.86 2.74
N GLY A 207 -14.83 7.33 2.28
CA GLY A 207 -13.69 7.68 3.14
C GLY A 207 -13.07 6.48 3.87
N ASN A 208 -13.36 5.25 3.46
CA ASN A 208 -12.81 4.06 4.11
C ASN A 208 -11.46 3.62 3.54
N VAL A 209 -11.09 4.06 2.36
CA VAL A 209 -9.78 3.79 1.77
C VAL A 209 -8.79 4.88 2.21
N VAL A 210 -7.62 4.45 2.60
CA VAL A 210 -6.48 5.32 2.89
C VAL A 210 -5.27 4.79 2.15
N ASP A 211 -4.39 5.69 1.75
CA ASP A 211 -3.11 5.38 1.14
C ASP A 211 -1.96 5.67 2.11
N ASN A 212 -0.96 4.81 2.11
CA ASN A 212 0.27 4.94 2.88
C ASN A 212 1.33 4.05 2.24
N VAL A 213 2.27 3.55 3.02
CA VAL A 213 3.35 2.67 2.56
C VAL A 213 3.41 1.35 3.35
N VAL A 214 4.05 0.35 2.74
CA VAL A 214 4.63 -0.81 3.43
C VAL A 214 6.14 -0.64 3.50
N THR A 215 6.74 -0.99 4.63
CA THR A 215 8.16 -0.79 4.91
C THR A 215 8.75 -1.96 5.68
N ARG A 216 10.08 -2.09 5.68
CA ARG A 216 10.77 -3.06 6.53
C ARG A 216 10.94 -2.57 7.96
N THR A 217 10.99 -1.26 8.18
CA THR A 217 11.23 -0.66 9.50
C THR A 217 10.13 0.29 9.91
N VAL A 218 9.90 0.40 11.22
CA VAL A 218 8.94 1.36 11.80
C VAL A 218 9.38 2.80 11.54
N ARG A 219 10.68 3.08 11.55
CA ARG A 219 11.19 4.44 11.33
C ARG A 219 10.95 4.94 9.91
N ASP A 220 11.05 4.07 8.88
CA ASP A 220 10.69 4.45 7.51
C ASP A 220 9.19 4.77 7.38
N SER A 221 8.33 3.97 8.02
CA SER A 221 6.89 4.22 8.07
C SER A 221 6.57 5.56 8.75
N ALA A 222 7.22 5.86 9.87
CA ALA A 222 7.03 7.10 10.60
C ALA A 222 7.53 8.33 9.80
N ALA A 223 8.74 8.25 9.22
CA ALA A 223 9.31 9.33 8.42
C ALA A 223 8.51 9.61 7.15
N MET A 224 8.02 8.56 6.47
CA MET A 224 7.17 8.74 5.29
C MET A 224 5.83 9.38 5.68
N LEU A 225 5.24 8.98 6.80
CA LEU A 225 4.02 9.61 7.30
C LEU A 225 4.25 11.06 7.74
N ASP A 226 5.42 11.41 8.24
CA ASP A 226 5.78 12.80 8.52
C ASP A 226 5.86 13.64 7.24
N ALA A 227 6.42 13.07 6.17
CA ALA A 227 6.57 13.74 4.89
C ALA A 227 5.25 13.88 4.11
N THR A 228 4.29 12.97 4.32
CA THR A 228 3.06 12.89 3.50
C THR A 228 1.78 13.12 4.28
N GLY A 229 1.80 12.95 5.62
CA GLY A 229 0.63 12.88 6.48
C GLY A 229 0.16 14.23 7.01
N TYR A 230 -0.25 15.12 6.12
CA TYR A 230 -0.88 16.40 6.46
C TYR A 230 -2.16 16.61 5.64
N PRO A 231 -3.16 17.35 6.20
CA PRO A 231 -4.44 17.56 5.54
C PRO A 231 -4.29 18.18 4.14
N GLU A 232 -5.14 17.75 3.21
CA GLU A 232 -5.31 18.42 1.93
C GLU A 232 -6.31 19.58 2.11
N PRO A 233 -6.05 20.77 1.53
CA PRO A 233 -7.03 21.85 1.53
C PRO A 233 -8.37 21.38 0.96
N GLY A 234 -9.47 21.61 1.70
CA GLY A 234 -10.81 21.19 1.29
C GLY A 234 -11.16 19.75 1.68
N SER A 235 -10.29 19.01 2.37
CA SER A 235 -10.62 17.67 2.89
C SER A 235 -11.85 17.73 3.82
N PRO A 236 -12.87 16.86 3.60
CA PRO A 236 -14.09 16.85 4.40
C PRO A 236 -13.88 16.29 5.83
N TYR A 237 -12.80 15.55 6.06
CA TYR A 237 -12.53 14.87 7.33
C TYR A 237 -11.12 15.16 7.83
N PRO A 238 -10.76 16.43 8.10
CA PRO A 238 -9.40 16.76 8.50
C PRO A 238 -9.04 15.97 9.78
N PRO A 239 -7.94 15.20 9.76
CA PRO A 239 -7.53 14.44 10.94
C PRO A 239 -7.05 15.39 12.03
N PRO A 240 -7.10 14.98 13.32
CA PRO A 240 -6.53 15.76 14.40
C PRO A 240 -5.07 16.14 14.10
N PRO A 241 -4.62 17.35 14.49
CA PRO A 241 -3.22 17.72 14.36
C PRO A 241 -2.34 16.73 15.11
N LYS A 242 -1.13 16.53 14.65
CA LYS A 242 -0.12 15.76 15.38
C LYS A 242 0.57 16.67 16.41
N ASP A 243 0.82 16.15 17.59
CA ASP A 243 1.51 16.90 18.64
C ASP A 243 3.00 17.11 18.32
N ARG A 244 3.58 16.16 17.58
CA ARG A 244 4.99 16.15 17.15
C ARG A 244 5.18 15.24 15.95
N PRO A 245 6.37 15.25 15.31
CA PRO A 245 6.72 14.29 14.26
C PRO A 245 6.57 12.83 14.70
N TYR A 246 6.04 11.98 13.84
CA TYR A 246 5.92 10.53 14.11
C TYR A 246 7.29 9.87 14.31
N LEU A 247 8.33 10.37 13.63
CA LEU A 247 9.69 9.88 13.80
C LEU A 247 10.23 10.14 15.22
N GLU A 248 9.76 11.19 15.90
CA GLU A 248 10.06 11.43 17.31
C GLU A 248 9.24 10.51 18.24
N GLU A 249 7.97 10.22 17.87
CA GLU A 249 7.11 9.34 18.66
C GLU A 249 7.69 7.93 18.86
N ILE A 250 8.30 7.36 17.82
CA ILE A 250 8.85 6.01 17.91
C ILE A 250 10.01 5.85 18.90
N THR A 251 10.60 6.96 19.35
CA THR A 251 11.69 6.95 20.34
C THR A 251 11.21 7.13 21.77
N ARG A 252 9.91 7.38 21.96
CA ARG A 252 9.31 7.63 23.27
C ARG A 252 8.74 6.37 23.90
N SER A 253 8.86 6.28 25.21
CA SER A 253 8.16 5.22 25.93
C SER A 253 6.65 5.41 25.82
N PRO A 254 5.88 4.37 25.45
CA PRO A 254 4.42 4.43 25.42
C PRO A 254 3.80 4.42 26.84
N GLY A 255 4.61 4.27 27.89
CA GLY A 255 4.12 4.03 29.24
C GLY A 255 3.42 2.68 29.39
N LYS A 256 2.67 2.52 30.50
CA LYS A 256 1.88 1.30 30.73
C LYS A 256 0.55 1.38 29.95
N LEU A 257 0.37 0.49 28.99
CA LEU A 257 -0.83 0.40 28.18
C LEU A 257 -1.80 -0.67 28.71
N ARG A 258 -3.09 -0.47 28.44
CA ARG A 258 -4.14 -1.50 28.55
C ARG A 258 -4.41 -2.04 27.14
N ILE A 259 -4.13 -3.33 26.95
CA ILE A 259 -4.17 -3.98 25.63
C ILE A 259 -5.18 -5.12 25.69
N ALA A 260 -6.22 -5.06 24.83
CA ALA A 260 -7.10 -6.19 24.58
C ALA A 260 -6.60 -6.97 23.36
N TRP A 261 -6.71 -8.28 23.40
CA TRP A 261 -6.42 -9.14 22.26
C TRP A 261 -7.49 -10.22 22.12
N SER A 262 -7.68 -10.74 20.91
CA SER A 262 -8.68 -11.75 20.61
C SER A 262 -8.30 -12.55 19.38
N TRP A 263 -8.74 -13.80 19.32
CA TRP A 263 -8.75 -14.65 18.11
C TRP A 263 -10.13 -14.78 17.47
N GLU A 264 -11.11 -13.99 17.88
CA GLU A 264 -12.43 -13.98 17.26
C GLU A 264 -12.32 -13.57 15.79
N THR A 265 -12.94 -14.36 14.92
CA THR A 265 -13.03 -14.05 13.49
C THR A 265 -14.41 -13.50 13.13
N PRO A 266 -14.52 -12.59 12.14
CA PRO A 266 -15.80 -11.98 11.76
C PRO A 266 -16.88 -12.98 11.32
N ASN A 267 -16.48 -14.16 10.87
CA ASN A 267 -17.37 -15.21 10.37
C ASN A 267 -17.49 -16.42 11.32
N GLY A 268 -16.93 -16.33 12.54
CA GLY A 268 -16.96 -17.40 13.54
C GLY A 268 -16.12 -18.63 13.19
N ARG A 269 -15.31 -18.57 12.12
CA ARG A 269 -14.42 -19.70 11.77
C ARG A 269 -13.22 -19.74 12.71
N PRO A 270 -12.75 -20.95 13.09
CA PRO A 270 -11.53 -21.09 13.86
C PRO A 270 -10.34 -20.52 13.07
N ILE A 271 -9.37 -19.96 13.77
CA ILE A 271 -8.09 -19.56 13.20
C ILE A 271 -7.12 -20.76 13.18
N ASP A 272 -6.12 -20.67 12.32
CA ASP A 272 -5.04 -21.65 12.27
C ASP A 272 -4.31 -21.70 13.63
N PRO A 273 -3.99 -22.89 14.16
CA PRO A 273 -3.27 -23.03 15.44
C PRO A 273 -1.92 -22.29 15.49
N GLN A 274 -1.22 -22.15 14.38
CA GLN A 274 0.02 -21.39 14.32
C GLN A 274 -0.22 -19.89 14.54
N ILE A 275 -1.32 -19.36 14.00
CA ILE A 275 -1.73 -17.96 14.22
C ILE A 275 -2.13 -17.75 15.68
N GLN A 276 -2.90 -18.69 16.25
CA GLN A 276 -3.25 -18.65 17.68
C GLN A 276 -2.00 -18.60 18.55
N ALA A 277 -1.07 -19.51 18.34
CA ALA A 277 0.19 -19.55 19.08
C ALA A 277 1.04 -18.26 18.92
N ALA A 278 1.00 -17.64 17.74
CA ALA A 278 1.67 -16.35 17.51
C ALA A 278 1.03 -15.21 18.31
N LEU A 279 -0.31 -15.17 18.39
CA LEU A 279 -1.04 -14.20 19.22
C LEU A 279 -0.75 -14.38 20.70
N GLU A 280 -0.74 -15.61 21.19
CA GLU A 280 -0.41 -15.94 22.59
C GLU A 280 1.02 -15.50 22.95
N ARG A 281 2.01 -15.78 22.08
CA ARG A 281 3.40 -15.31 22.27
C ARG A 281 3.47 -13.78 22.30
N THR A 282 2.73 -13.10 21.43
CA THR A 282 2.68 -11.63 21.40
C THR A 282 2.07 -11.08 22.69
N ALA A 283 0.97 -11.67 23.16
CA ALA A 283 0.34 -11.30 24.43
C ALA A 283 1.28 -11.50 25.63
N ALA A 284 2.02 -12.60 25.64
CA ALA A 284 3.03 -12.88 26.68
C ALA A 284 4.18 -11.88 26.65
N LEU A 285 4.69 -11.52 25.44
CA LEU A 285 5.72 -10.49 25.28
C LEU A 285 5.24 -9.13 25.82
N LEU A 286 4.03 -8.70 25.48
CA LEU A 286 3.46 -7.45 25.93
C LEU A 286 3.27 -7.40 27.47
N LYS A 287 2.86 -8.52 28.09
CA LYS A 287 2.84 -8.66 29.54
C LYS A 287 4.24 -8.54 30.14
N GLY A 288 5.24 -9.19 29.53
CA GLY A 288 6.64 -9.09 29.94
C GLY A 288 7.22 -7.68 29.87
N LEU A 289 6.72 -6.84 28.95
CA LEU A 289 7.04 -5.43 28.83
C LEU A 289 6.31 -4.54 29.87
N GLY A 290 5.48 -5.11 30.74
CA GLY A 290 4.80 -4.41 31.82
C GLY A 290 3.41 -3.86 31.47
N HIS A 291 2.87 -4.17 30.30
CA HIS A 291 1.52 -3.78 29.90
C HIS A 291 0.44 -4.60 30.57
N GLU A 292 -0.76 -4.05 30.74
CA GLU A 292 -1.96 -4.78 31.15
C GLU A 292 -2.59 -5.42 29.90
N VAL A 293 -2.51 -6.76 29.79
CA VAL A 293 -2.95 -7.49 28.60
C VAL A 293 -4.08 -8.44 28.96
N ILE A 294 -5.26 -8.23 28.37
CA ILE A 294 -6.48 -8.99 28.62
C ILE A 294 -6.98 -9.64 27.32
N GLU A 295 -7.48 -10.86 27.42
CA GLU A 295 -8.23 -11.49 26.33
C GLU A 295 -9.66 -10.97 26.34
N ARG A 296 -10.05 -10.29 25.28
CA ARG A 296 -11.38 -9.70 25.15
C ARG A 296 -11.73 -9.47 23.69
N GLY A 297 -12.81 -10.06 23.21
CA GLY A 297 -13.38 -9.78 21.89
C GLY A 297 -13.85 -8.34 21.75
N LEU A 298 -13.97 -7.90 20.50
CA LEU A 298 -14.38 -6.54 20.17
C LEU A 298 -15.86 -6.26 20.44
N GLY A 299 -16.70 -7.31 20.56
CA GLY A 299 -18.15 -7.17 20.77
C GLY A 299 -18.87 -6.54 19.57
N ILE A 300 -18.32 -6.71 18.37
CA ILE A 300 -18.88 -6.15 17.14
C ILE A 300 -19.85 -7.16 16.52
N ASP A 301 -21.08 -6.73 16.20
CA ASP A 301 -21.96 -7.49 15.32
C ASP A 301 -21.49 -7.36 13.86
N TYR A 302 -20.58 -8.26 13.47
CA TYR A 302 -20.05 -8.29 12.12
C TYR A 302 -21.10 -8.54 11.05
N ARG A 303 -22.19 -9.27 11.38
CA ARG A 303 -23.28 -9.53 10.43
C ARG A 303 -24.02 -8.24 10.11
N ALA A 304 -24.38 -7.46 11.11
CA ALA A 304 -25.01 -6.16 10.92
C ALA A 304 -24.09 -5.18 10.18
N LEU A 305 -22.80 -5.18 10.55
CA LEU A 305 -21.77 -4.34 9.90
C LEU A 305 -21.66 -4.65 8.40
N TYR A 306 -21.56 -5.92 8.01
CA TYR A 306 -21.44 -6.27 6.60
C TYR A 306 -22.76 -6.07 5.83
N ALA A 307 -23.90 -6.30 6.47
CA ALA A 307 -25.22 -6.07 5.86
C ALA A 307 -25.43 -4.58 5.53
N SER A 308 -25.03 -3.67 6.41
CA SER A 308 -25.17 -2.22 6.16
C SER A 308 -24.15 -1.69 5.17
N ARG A 309 -22.90 -2.20 5.22
CA ARG A 309 -21.80 -1.72 4.38
C ARG A 309 -21.87 -2.21 2.94
N GLY A 310 -22.35 -3.43 2.72
CA GLY A 310 -22.32 -4.08 1.40
C GLY A 310 -22.99 -3.26 0.29
N PRO A 311 -24.26 -2.84 0.45
CA PRO A 311 -24.94 -2.01 -0.55
C PRO A 311 -24.23 -0.69 -0.83
N ALA A 312 -23.82 0.03 0.22
CA ALA A 312 -23.10 1.30 0.08
C ALA A 312 -21.76 1.14 -0.63
N ALA A 313 -21.00 0.07 -0.33
CA ALA A 313 -19.74 -0.21 -1.02
C ALA A 313 -19.96 -0.54 -2.51
N ALA A 314 -21.00 -1.28 -2.84
CA ALA A 314 -21.35 -1.62 -4.23
C ALA A 314 -21.78 -0.38 -5.02
N ALA A 315 -22.62 0.49 -4.46
CA ALA A 315 -23.01 1.75 -5.08
C ALA A 315 -21.81 2.67 -5.33
N ASN A 316 -20.95 2.83 -4.33
CA ASN A 316 -19.72 3.62 -4.48
C ASN A 316 -18.76 3.05 -5.54
N PHE A 317 -18.65 1.70 -5.61
CA PHE A 317 -17.89 1.05 -6.67
C PHE A 317 -18.48 1.34 -8.05
N ALA A 318 -19.80 1.26 -8.22
CA ALA A 318 -20.47 1.55 -9.50
C ALA A 318 -20.26 3.02 -9.92
N ALA A 319 -20.35 3.97 -8.99
CA ALA A 319 -20.06 5.38 -9.27
C ALA A 319 -18.58 5.59 -9.69
N GLY A 320 -17.63 4.90 -9.05
CA GLY A 320 -16.21 4.93 -9.46
C GLY A 320 -15.99 4.34 -10.86
N MET A 321 -16.68 3.24 -11.18
CA MET A 321 -16.66 2.65 -12.52
C MET A 321 -17.29 3.55 -13.58
N GLY A 322 -18.33 4.31 -13.25
CA GLY A 322 -18.93 5.30 -14.14
C GLY A 322 -17.91 6.31 -14.63
N ARG A 323 -17.13 6.90 -13.73
CA ARG A 323 -16.02 7.81 -14.09
C ARG A 323 -14.95 7.15 -14.97
N LEU A 324 -14.63 5.88 -14.70
CA LEU A 324 -13.65 5.14 -15.52
C LEU A 324 -14.22 4.84 -16.92
N ILE A 325 -15.50 4.51 -17.04
CA ILE A 325 -16.22 4.30 -18.31
C ILE A 325 -16.18 5.59 -19.13
N GLU A 326 -16.43 6.74 -18.53
CA GLU A 326 -16.31 8.05 -19.18
C GLU A 326 -14.87 8.29 -19.68
N LEU A 327 -13.86 7.98 -18.88
CA LEU A 327 -12.46 8.14 -19.25
C LEU A 327 -12.04 7.19 -20.40
N VAL A 328 -12.50 5.94 -20.37
CA VAL A 328 -12.25 4.94 -21.43
C VAL A 328 -13.09 5.21 -22.68
N GLY A 329 -14.24 5.89 -22.54
CA GLY A 329 -15.17 6.25 -23.63
C GLY A 329 -16.11 5.14 -24.06
N ARG A 330 -16.20 4.02 -23.31
CA ARG A 330 -17.08 2.89 -23.60
C ARG A 330 -17.37 2.04 -22.35
N GLU A 331 -18.42 1.27 -22.41
CA GLU A 331 -18.71 0.22 -21.41
C GLU A 331 -17.69 -0.94 -21.51
N PRO A 332 -17.45 -1.66 -20.38
CA PRO A 332 -16.65 -2.88 -20.42
C PRO A 332 -17.35 -4.00 -21.18
N GLU A 333 -16.57 -4.75 -21.97
CA GLU A 333 -17.06 -5.91 -22.71
C GLU A 333 -16.97 -7.21 -21.88
N PRO A 334 -17.70 -8.27 -22.27
CA PRO A 334 -17.56 -9.59 -21.65
C PRO A 334 -16.11 -10.08 -21.63
N GLY A 335 -15.61 -10.48 -20.46
CA GLY A 335 -14.23 -10.96 -20.27
C GLY A 335 -13.17 -9.86 -19.97
N GLU A 336 -13.56 -8.58 -19.98
CA GLU A 336 -12.69 -7.48 -19.56
C GLU A 336 -12.70 -7.25 -18.05
N LEU A 337 -13.80 -7.60 -17.37
CA LEU A 337 -13.91 -7.58 -15.91
C LEU A 337 -14.02 -9.02 -15.38
N GLU A 338 -13.43 -9.24 -14.20
CA GLU A 338 -13.55 -10.51 -13.48
C GLU A 338 -14.99 -10.73 -12.96
N PRO A 339 -15.42 -12.00 -12.73
CA PRO A 339 -16.80 -12.30 -12.30
C PRO A 339 -17.24 -11.54 -11.04
N LEU A 340 -16.34 -11.40 -10.06
CA LEU A 340 -16.64 -10.66 -8.82
C LEU A 340 -16.84 -9.18 -9.08
N THR A 341 -16.02 -8.59 -9.94
CA THR A 341 -16.10 -7.18 -10.35
C THR A 341 -17.43 -6.92 -11.09
N TRP A 342 -17.81 -7.80 -12.03
CA TRP A 342 -19.11 -7.74 -12.69
C TRP A 342 -20.28 -7.83 -11.73
N ALA A 343 -20.20 -8.78 -10.77
CA ALA A 343 -21.26 -8.93 -9.76
C ALA A 343 -21.40 -7.67 -8.89
N THR A 344 -20.27 -7.09 -8.47
CA THR A 344 -20.22 -5.87 -7.66
C THR A 344 -20.77 -4.67 -8.43
N LEU A 345 -20.37 -4.49 -9.69
CA LEU A 345 -20.88 -3.42 -10.55
C LEU A 345 -22.40 -3.52 -10.76
N LYS A 346 -22.90 -4.73 -11.07
CA LYS A 346 -24.34 -4.96 -11.23
C LYS A 346 -25.11 -4.72 -9.94
N ALA A 347 -24.56 -5.11 -8.80
CA ALA A 347 -25.19 -4.85 -7.50
C ALA A 347 -25.24 -3.35 -7.18
N GLY A 348 -24.17 -2.61 -7.50
CA GLY A 348 -24.11 -1.16 -7.29
C GLY A 348 -25.10 -0.40 -8.15
N ARG A 349 -25.18 -0.72 -9.44
CA ARG A 349 -26.14 -0.11 -10.39
C ARG A 349 -27.62 -0.33 -10.03
N ARG A 350 -27.94 -1.27 -9.13
CA ARG A 350 -29.30 -1.47 -8.62
C ARG A 350 -29.63 -0.60 -7.41
N GLN A 351 -28.65 0.10 -6.86
CA GLN A 351 -28.81 1.00 -5.72
C GLN A 351 -29.05 2.45 -6.18
N GLU A 352 -28.90 2.72 -7.49
CA GLU A 352 -29.27 3.98 -8.14
C GLU A 352 -30.79 4.04 -8.34
#